data_8cfb667665013b58eef6880e1db71523
#
_entry.id   8cfb667665013b58eef6880e1db71523
#
_cell.length_a   1.000
_cell.length_b   1.000
_cell.length_c   1.000
_cell.angle_alpha   90.00
_cell.angle_beta   90.00
_cell.angle_gamma   90.00
#
_symmetry.space_group_name_H-M   'P 1'
#
loop_
_entity.id
_entity.type
_entity.pdbx_description
1 polymer ?
#
loop_
_entity_poly.entity_id
_entity_poly.type
_entity_poly.pdbx_seq_one_letter_code
_entity_poly.pdbx_strand_id
1 'polypeptide(L)'
;MSQATRFRDPANQSMVLTALYIAQEQYGYLSQEALERVAERLELPISQVYSTASFYSLLRTQEKGKYHIQVCEGISCALCGGAEKLVDYLEEKLEIQPGEISPDGMFSLEVVQCLASCGTSPALRVNDELYDDLNFDKVDRLLDQLVEREEA
;
A
#
# COMPACT_ATOMS: atom_id res chain seq x y z
N MET A 1 22.29 -19.76 -29.79
CA MET A 1 22.21 -19.46 -28.35
C MET A 1 20.75 -19.55 -27.93
N SER A 2 20.42 -20.46 -27.01
CA SER A 2 19.05 -20.78 -26.63
C SER A 2 18.35 -19.60 -25.97
N GLN A 3 17.05 -19.39 -26.24
CA GLN A 3 16.20 -18.36 -25.62
C GLN A 3 16.27 -18.35 -24.08
N ALA A 4 16.54 -19.49 -23.47
CA ALA A 4 16.69 -19.66 -22.01
C ALA A 4 17.86 -18.86 -21.40
N THR A 5 18.85 -18.43 -22.20
CA THR A 5 20.01 -17.70 -21.70
C THR A 5 19.78 -16.18 -21.70
N ARG A 6 18.80 -15.67 -22.47
CA ARG A 6 18.46 -14.25 -22.55
C ARG A 6 17.81 -13.69 -21.26
N PHE A 7 17.13 -14.56 -20.50
CA PHE A 7 16.40 -14.18 -19.28
C PHE A 7 17.24 -14.19 -18.00
N ARG A 8 18.55 -14.26 -18.09
CA ARG A 8 19.44 -14.38 -16.93
C ARG A 8 20.52 -13.30 -16.86
N ASP A 9 20.28 -12.12 -17.42
CA ASP A 9 21.22 -11.03 -17.19
C ASP A 9 21.06 -10.53 -15.75
N PRO A 10 22.07 -10.69 -14.88
CA PRO A 10 22.01 -10.25 -13.50
C PRO A 10 21.78 -8.75 -13.36
N ALA A 11 22.23 -7.96 -14.35
CA ALA A 11 22.02 -6.50 -14.36
C ALA A 11 20.53 -6.18 -14.50
N ASN A 12 19.82 -6.84 -15.42
CA ASN A 12 18.39 -6.64 -15.61
C ASN A 12 17.59 -7.11 -14.38
N GLN A 13 17.98 -8.20 -13.76
CA GLN A 13 17.34 -8.69 -12.54
C GLN A 13 17.48 -7.71 -11.36
N SER A 14 18.65 -7.10 -11.19
CA SER A 14 18.88 -6.12 -10.13
C SER A 14 18.08 -4.83 -10.30
N MET A 15 17.65 -4.52 -11.52
CA MET A 15 16.88 -3.31 -11.85
C MET A 15 15.37 -3.48 -11.65
N VAL A 16 14.86 -4.70 -11.42
CA VAL A 16 13.41 -4.97 -11.34
C VAL A 16 12.74 -4.12 -10.29
N LEU A 17 13.29 -4.07 -9.08
CA LEU A 17 12.70 -3.32 -7.99
C LEU A 17 12.63 -1.82 -8.29
N THR A 18 13.72 -1.26 -8.79
CA THR A 18 13.78 0.16 -9.20
C THR A 18 12.76 0.48 -10.29
N ALA A 19 12.67 -0.38 -11.32
CA ALA A 19 11.73 -0.20 -12.42
C ALA A 19 10.27 -0.28 -11.95
N LEU A 20 9.95 -1.17 -10.99
CA LEU A 20 8.63 -1.28 -10.38
C LEU A 20 8.26 -0.01 -9.59
N TYR A 21 9.18 0.55 -8.82
CA TYR A 21 8.94 1.82 -8.12
C TYR A 21 8.68 2.97 -9.11
N ILE A 22 9.48 3.10 -10.15
CA ILE A 22 9.27 4.13 -11.19
C ILE A 22 7.92 3.93 -11.88
N ALA A 23 7.55 2.69 -12.20
CA ALA A 23 6.26 2.40 -12.81
C ALA A 23 5.11 2.74 -11.87
N GLN A 24 5.22 2.42 -10.57
CA GLN A 24 4.21 2.76 -9.58
C GLN A 24 4.05 4.28 -9.42
N GLU A 25 5.14 5.06 -9.41
CA GLU A 25 5.08 6.52 -9.39
C GLU A 25 4.37 7.10 -10.62
N GLN A 26 4.58 6.49 -11.79
CA GLN A 26 3.98 6.96 -13.05
C GLN A 26 2.49 6.60 -13.20
N TYR A 27 2.11 5.40 -12.74
CA TYR A 27 0.77 4.84 -12.97
C TYR A 27 -0.11 4.81 -11.70
N GLY A 28 0.44 5.19 -10.53
CA GLY A 28 -0.23 5.12 -9.22
C GLY A 28 -0.22 3.71 -8.62
N TYR A 29 -0.36 2.67 -9.45
CA TYR A 29 -0.25 1.26 -9.06
C TYR A 29 0.28 0.40 -10.22
N LEU A 30 0.67 -0.83 -9.91
CA LEU A 30 1.26 -1.79 -10.85
C LEU A 30 0.16 -2.67 -11.47
N SER A 31 -0.59 -2.11 -12.42
CA SER A 31 -1.55 -2.90 -13.22
C SER A 31 -0.83 -4.01 -13.99
N GLN A 32 -1.58 -4.98 -14.50
CA GLN A 32 -1.01 -6.02 -15.35
C GLN A 32 -0.25 -5.42 -16.53
N GLU A 33 -0.80 -4.40 -17.17
CA GLU A 33 -0.15 -3.71 -18.29
C GLU A 33 1.16 -3.03 -17.87
N ALA A 34 1.20 -2.40 -16.70
CA ALA A 34 2.42 -1.80 -16.16
C ALA A 34 3.50 -2.85 -15.89
N LEU A 35 3.13 -4.02 -15.33
CA LEU A 35 4.05 -5.13 -15.10
C LEU A 35 4.58 -5.73 -16.41
N GLU A 36 3.73 -5.87 -17.42
CA GLU A 36 4.13 -6.33 -18.75
C GLU A 36 5.13 -5.37 -19.39
N ARG A 37 4.92 -4.06 -19.32
CA ARG A 37 5.85 -3.04 -19.82
C ARG A 37 7.21 -3.10 -19.11
N VAL A 38 7.22 -3.30 -17.80
CA VAL A 38 8.46 -3.49 -17.03
C VAL A 38 9.19 -4.77 -17.48
N ALA A 39 8.45 -5.86 -17.65
CA ALA A 39 8.99 -7.14 -18.10
C ALA A 39 9.63 -7.03 -19.51
N GLU A 40 8.94 -6.40 -20.44
CA GLU A 40 9.44 -6.15 -21.78
C GLU A 40 10.70 -5.27 -21.78
N ARG A 41 10.66 -4.18 -20.99
CA ARG A 41 11.79 -3.22 -20.92
C ARG A 41 13.05 -3.84 -20.36
N LEU A 42 12.92 -4.76 -19.41
CA LEU A 42 14.02 -5.46 -18.77
C LEU A 42 14.35 -6.80 -19.44
N GLU A 43 13.63 -7.19 -20.49
CA GLU A 43 13.75 -8.50 -21.15
C GLU A 43 13.66 -9.68 -20.15
N LEU A 44 12.74 -9.58 -19.18
CA LEU A 44 12.52 -10.59 -18.15
C LEU A 44 11.15 -11.28 -18.31
N PRO A 45 11.00 -12.51 -17.84
CA PRO A 45 9.69 -13.15 -17.77
C PRO A 45 8.74 -12.36 -16.87
N ILE A 46 7.49 -12.19 -17.32
CA ILE A 46 6.44 -11.51 -16.54
C ILE A 46 6.25 -12.15 -15.15
N SER A 47 6.41 -13.47 -15.05
CA SER A 47 6.30 -14.21 -13.78
C SER A 47 7.33 -13.76 -12.74
N GLN A 48 8.53 -13.41 -13.16
CA GLN A 48 9.58 -12.91 -12.27
C GLN A 48 9.26 -11.49 -11.78
N VAL A 49 8.81 -10.63 -12.68
CA VAL A 49 8.41 -9.24 -12.36
C VAL A 49 7.21 -9.24 -11.40
N TYR A 50 6.20 -10.07 -11.71
CA TYR A 50 5.02 -10.23 -10.85
C TYR A 50 5.38 -10.79 -9.47
N SER A 51 6.23 -11.81 -9.40
CA SER A 51 6.69 -12.35 -8.11
C SER A 51 7.40 -11.31 -7.26
N THR A 52 8.19 -10.43 -7.89
CA THR A 52 8.84 -9.33 -7.16
C THR A 52 7.79 -8.30 -6.69
N ALA A 53 6.86 -7.92 -7.56
CA ALA A 53 5.81 -6.96 -7.22
C ALA A 53 4.91 -7.46 -6.07
N SER A 54 4.55 -8.74 -6.06
CA SER A 54 3.71 -9.33 -5.03
C SER A 54 4.44 -9.60 -3.69
N PHE A 55 5.76 -9.70 -3.71
CA PHE A 55 6.55 -9.94 -2.51
C PHE A 55 6.73 -8.68 -1.66
N TYR A 56 6.91 -7.53 -2.27
CA TYR A 56 7.13 -6.26 -1.57
C TYR A 56 5.83 -5.56 -1.25
N SER A 57 5.49 -5.44 0.02
CA SER A 57 4.24 -4.82 0.51
C SER A 57 4.07 -3.33 0.18
N LEU A 58 5.15 -2.63 -0.17
CA LEU A 58 5.10 -1.24 -0.64
C LEU A 58 4.74 -1.12 -2.13
N LEU A 59 4.79 -2.23 -2.89
CA LEU A 59 4.37 -2.27 -4.28
C LEU A 59 2.89 -2.64 -4.35
N ARG A 60 2.13 -1.83 -5.04
CA ARG A 60 0.66 -1.91 -5.10
C ARG A 60 0.25 -2.54 -6.43
N THR A 61 -0.20 -3.78 -6.40
CA THR A 61 -0.68 -4.50 -7.60
C THR A 61 -2.17 -4.31 -7.86
N GLN A 62 -2.86 -3.62 -6.96
CA GLN A 62 -4.28 -3.26 -7.08
C GLN A 62 -4.43 -1.76 -6.94
N GLU A 63 -5.46 -1.23 -7.58
CA GLU A 63 -5.87 0.15 -7.40
C GLU A 63 -6.21 0.41 -5.92
N LYS A 64 -5.90 1.59 -5.44
CA LYS A 64 -6.19 2.04 -4.08
C LYS A 64 -6.89 3.39 -4.15
N GLY A 65 -7.62 3.73 -3.11
CA GLY A 65 -8.16 5.08 -2.97
C GLY A 65 -7.05 6.12 -2.91
N LYS A 66 -7.40 7.36 -3.18
CA LYS A 66 -6.45 8.49 -3.13
C LYS A 66 -5.72 8.57 -1.78
N TYR A 67 -6.44 8.31 -0.70
CA TYR A 67 -5.92 8.15 0.65
C TYR A 67 -5.98 6.68 1.06
N HIS A 68 -4.85 6.00 0.95
CA HIS A 68 -4.72 4.61 1.35
C HIS A 68 -4.39 4.51 2.83
N ILE A 69 -5.36 4.10 3.63
CA ILE A 69 -5.25 3.97 5.08
C ILE A 69 -4.83 2.55 5.43
N GLN A 70 -3.70 2.40 6.09
CA GLN A 70 -3.17 1.13 6.56
C GLN A 70 -3.14 1.11 8.09
N VAL A 71 -3.93 0.24 8.71
CA VAL A 71 -4.00 0.09 10.17
C VAL A 71 -3.06 -1.01 10.63
N CYS A 72 -2.23 -0.70 11.63
CA CYS A 72 -1.30 -1.66 12.21
C CYS A 72 -2.00 -2.63 13.16
N GLU A 73 -1.93 -3.94 12.88
CA GLU A 73 -2.42 -5.00 13.77
C GLU A 73 -1.31 -5.64 14.64
N GLY A 74 -0.11 -5.06 14.62
CA GLY A 74 1.02 -5.55 15.43
C GLY A 74 0.66 -5.68 16.91
N ILE A 75 1.34 -6.59 17.61
CA ILE A 75 1.00 -6.99 18.97
C ILE A 75 0.88 -5.80 19.94
N SER A 76 1.74 -4.78 19.83
CA SER A 76 1.64 -3.58 20.68
C SER A 76 0.36 -2.80 20.39
N CYS A 77 -0.01 -2.63 19.12
CA CYS A 77 -1.24 -1.95 18.72
C CYS A 77 -2.49 -2.73 19.17
N ALA A 78 -2.45 -4.06 19.07
CA ALA A 78 -3.53 -4.92 19.54
C ALA A 78 -3.69 -4.85 21.06
N LEU A 79 -2.61 -4.94 21.83
CA LEU A 79 -2.62 -4.88 23.31
C LEU A 79 -3.03 -3.50 23.84
N CYS A 80 -2.70 -2.43 23.14
CA CYS A 80 -3.18 -1.08 23.48
C CYS A 80 -4.68 -0.87 23.14
N GLY A 81 -5.38 -1.95 22.73
CA GLY A 81 -6.81 -1.94 22.44
C GLY A 81 -7.18 -1.16 21.19
N GLY A 82 -6.18 -0.92 20.30
CA GLY A 82 -6.33 -0.02 19.18
C GLY A 82 -6.62 -0.69 17.84
N ALA A 83 -5.95 -1.81 17.54
CA ALA A 83 -6.00 -2.36 16.18
C ALA A 83 -7.44 -2.72 15.73
N GLU A 84 -8.07 -3.66 16.40
CA GLU A 84 -9.43 -4.13 16.06
C GLU A 84 -10.46 -3.00 16.14
N LYS A 85 -10.49 -2.27 17.27
CA LYS A 85 -11.42 -1.16 17.47
C LYS A 85 -11.22 -0.01 16.49
N LEU A 86 -9.96 0.21 16.07
CA LEU A 86 -9.64 1.25 15.10
C LEU A 86 -10.09 0.84 13.70
N VAL A 87 -9.97 -0.44 13.36
CA VAL A 87 -10.48 -1.00 12.11
C VAL A 87 -11.99 -0.90 12.08
N ASP A 88 -12.69 -1.41 13.10
CA ASP A 88 -14.15 -1.35 13.20
C ASP A 88 -14.66 0.09 13.10
N TYR A 89 -13.98 1.03 13.77
CA TYR A 89 -14.31 2.45 13.71
C TYR A 89 -14.16 3.05 12.32
N LEU A 90 -13.08 2.71 11.61
CA LEU A 90 -12.85 3.17 10.25
C LEU A 90 -13.81 2.54 9.24
N GLU A 91 -14.16 1.25 9.43
CA GLU A 91 -15.18 0.57 8.61
C GLU A 91 -16.53 1.30 8.71
N GLU A 92 -16.95 1.64 9.94
CA GLU A 92 -18.21 2.37 10.17
C GLU A 92 -18.17 3.79 9.59
N LYS A 93 -17.05 4.51 9.76
CA LYS A 93 -16.90 5.89 9.29
C LYS A 93 -16.79 6.02 7.78
N LEU A 94 -16.08 5.11 7.14
CA LEU A 94 -15.80 5.16 5.71
C LEU A 94 -16.78 4.31 4.88
N GLU A 95 -17.62 3.51 5.54
CA GLU A 95 -18.56 2.56 4.94
C GLU A 95 -17.87 1.57 3.98
N ILE A 96 -16.63 1.16 4.31
CA ILE A 96 -15.84 0.19 3.54
C ILE A 96 -15.19 -0.83 4.46
N GLN A 97 -14.91 -2.03 3.94
CA GLN A 97 -14.17 -3.07 4.65
C GLN A 97 -12.69 -3.08 4.25
N PRO A 98 -11.80 -3.70 5.05
CA PRO A 98 -10.41 -3.89 4.66
C PRO A 98 -10.28 -4.57 3.29
N GLY A 99 -9.51 -3.96 2.41
CA GLY A 99 -9.35 -4.37 1.02
C GLY A 99 -10.24 -3.64 0.03
N GLU A 100 -11.20 -2.85 0.49
CA GLU A 100 -12.12 -2.09 -0.36
C GLU A 100 -11.70 -0.64 -0.57
N ILE A 101 -12.30 -0.02 -1.58
CA ILE A 101 -12.18 1.41 -1.90
C ILE A 101 -13.54 2.04 -1.72
N SER A 102 -13.59 3.23 -1.13
CA SER A 102 -14.84 3.98 -0.98
C SER A 102 -15.47 4.30 -2.34
N PRO A 103 -16.82 4.37 -2.43
CA PRO A 103 -17.51 4.59 -3.70
C PRO A 103 -17.11 5.87 -4.43
N ASP A 104 -16.61 6.88 -3.69
CA ASP A 104 -16.08 8.13 -4.22
C ASP A 104 -14.60 8.03 -4.69
N GLY A 105 -13.95 6.88 -4.45
CA GLY A 105 -12.54 6.66 -4.77
C GLY A 105 -11.55 7.36 -3.84
N MET A 106 -12.03 8.04 -2.79
CA MET A 106 -11.18 8.83 -1.90
C MET A 106 -10.36 7.96 -0.96
N PHE A 107 -10.99 7.00 -0.30
CA PHE A 107 -10.37 6.19 0.74
C PHE A 107 -10.26 4.74 0.34
N SER A 108 -9.21 4.08 0.80
CA SER A 108 -9.11 2.62 0.83
C SER A 108 -8.52 2.19 2.17
N LEU A 109 -9.02 1.08 2.71
CA LEU A 109 -8.65 0.55 4.01
C LEU A 109 -7.89 -0.76 3.85
N GLU A 110 -6.79 -0.91 4.58
CA GLU A 110 -6.02 -2.14 4.64
C GLU A 110 -5.53 -2.38 6.06
N VAL A 111 -5.52 -3.63 6.50
CA VAL A 111 -4.91 -4.03 7.76
C VAL A 111 -3.52 -4.59 7.47
N VAL A 112 -2.49 -4.06 8.14
CA VAL A 112 -1.11 -4.45 7.93
C VAL A 112 -0.47 -4.97 9.21
N GLN A 113 0.45 -5.93 9.06
CA GLN A 113 1.06 -6.64 10.19
C GLN A 113 1.82 -5.72 11.14
N CYS A 114 2.62 -4.78 10.64
CA CYS A 114 3.39 -3.88 11.48
C CYS A 114 3.87 -2.63 10.74
N LEU A 115 3.70 -1.46 11.38
CA LEU A 115 4.21 -0.17 10.91
C LEU A 115 5.44 0.32 11.68
N ALA A 116 5.99 -0.52 12.56
CA ALA A 116 7.18 -0.26 13.37
C ALA A 116 7.07 0.94 14.35
N SER A 117 5.87 1.36 14.75
CA SER A 117 5.61 2.45 15.71
C SER A 117 5.14 1.92 17.07
N CYS A 118 5.80 0.88 17.60
CA CYS A 118 5.35 0.16 18.77
C CYS A 118 5.39 0.98 20.07
N GLY A 119 6.24 2.02 20.14
CA GLY A 119 6.38 2.89 21.31
C GLY A 119 5.22 3.88 21.47
N THR A 120 4.47 4.14 20.41
CA THR A 120 3.40 5.13 20.32
C THR A 120 2.13 4.51 19.71
N SER A 121 1.82 3.28 20.14
CA SER A 121 0.63 2.54 19.71
C SER A 121 -0.65 3.18 20.24
N PRO A 122 -1.79 3.08 19.51
CA PRO A 122 -1.96 2.45 18.20
C PRO A 122 -1.53 3.39 17.04
N ALA A 123 -1.22 2.79 15.89
CA ALA A 123 -0.72 3.51 14.73
C ALA A 123 -1.44 3.12 13.44
N LEU A 124 -1.59 4.10 12.53
CA LEU A 124 -1.99 3.91 11.14
C LEU A 124 -1.07 4.70 10.22
N ARG A 125 -1.10 4.38 8.94
CA ARG A 125 -0.40 5.12 7.89
C ARG A 125 -1.40 5.54 6.81
N VAL A 126 -1.32 6.77 6.37
CA VAL A 126 -2.06 7.26 5.20
C VAL A 126 -1.05 7.57 4.11
N ASN A 127 -1.11 6.83 3.03
CA ASN A 127 -0.09 6.87 1.98
C ASN A 127 1.32 6.65 2.55
N ASP A 128 2.15 7.71 2.60
CA ASP A 128 3.51 7.66 3.13
C ASP A 128 3.65 8.32 4.51
N GLU A 129 2.59 8.91 5.04
CA GLU A 129 2.58 9.59 6.35
C GLU A 129 2.13 8.65 7.47
N LEU A 130 2.94 8.51 8.51
CA LEU A 130 2.65 7.73 9.70
C LEU A 130 1.96 8.59 10.76
N TYR A 131 0.90 8.06 11.35
CA TYR A 131 0.15 8.65 12.46
C TYR A 131 0.11 7.67 13.62
N ASP A 132 0.44 8.12 14.81
CA ASP A 132 0.58 7.30 16.00
C ASP A 132 -0.08 7.92 17.24
N ASP A 133 -0.04 7.20 18.38
CA ASP A 133 -0.73 7.60 19.62
C ASP A 133 -2.19 7.98 19.33
N LEU A 134 -2.87 7.14 18.56
CA LEU A 134 -4.19 7.42 18.01
C LEU A 134 -5.29 7.16 19.03
N ASN A 135 -6.32 8.00 18.96
CA ASN A 135 -7.64 7.78 19.53
C ASN A 135 -8.68 8.21 18.49
N PHE A 136 -9.95 7.93 18.73
CA PHE A 136 -11.02 8.21 17.77
C PHE A 136 -11.10 9.70 17.40
N ASP A 137 -10.92 10.60 18.39
CA ASP A 137 -10.93 12.05 18.12
C ASP A 137 -9.78 12.50 17.18
N LYS A 138 -8.62 11.88 17.29
CA LYS A 138 -7.49 12.15 16.40
C LYS A 138 -7.74 11.61 14.98
N VAL A 139 -8.38 10.44 14.91
CA VAL A 139 -8.77 9.85 13.62
C VAL A 139 -9.81 10.72 12.92
N ASP A 140 -10.83 11.18 13.62
CA ASP A 140 -11.84 12.10 13.05
C ASP A 140 -11.19 13.36 12.48
N ARG A 141 -10.34 14.02 13.26
CA ARG A 141 -9.62 15.20 12.78
C ARG A 141 -8.73 14.91 11.58
N LEU A 142 -8.11 13.74 11.55
CA LEU A 142 -7.29 13.32 10.41
C LEU A 142 -8.16 13.16 9.16
N LEU A 143 -9.27 12.45 9.26
CA LEU A 143 -10.20 12.26 8.14
C LEU A 143 -10.76 13.60 7.63
N ASP A 144 -11.18 14.47 8.54
CA ASP A 144 -11.68 15.82 8.21
C ASP A 144 -10.60 16.63 7.44
N GLN A 145 -9.35 16.63 7.92
CA GLN A 145 -8.25 17.31 7.24
C GLN A 145 -7.95 16.75 5.85
N LEU A 146 -8.10 15.43 5.66
CA LEU A 146 -7.90 14.81 4.35
C LEU A 146 -8.99 15.21 3.36
N VAL A 147 -10.25 15.31 3.82
CA VAL A 147 -11.38 15.80 3.01
C VAL A 147 -11.22 17.28 2.67
N GLU A 148 -10.87 18.12 3.65
CA GLU A 148 -10.65 19.56 3.42
C GLU A 148 -9.53 19.84 2.41
N ARG A 149 -8.48 19.02 2.37
CA ARG A 149 -7.40 19.14 1.37
C ARG A 149 -7.87 18.92 -0.07
N GLU A 150 -9.00 18.25 -0.26
CA GLU A 150 -9.58 18.01 -1.59
C GLU A 150 -10.48 19.16 -2.06
N GLU A 151 -11.10 19.86 -1.12
CA GLU A 151 -12.01 20.97 -1.44
C GLU A 151 -11.27 22.29 -1.68
N ALA A 152 -9.98 22.35 -1.37
CA ALA A 152 -9.13 23.53 -1.49
C ALA A 152 -8.34 23.56 -2.81
#